data_99e4012e99b30ee61677ddde948142b1
#
_entry.id   99e4012e99b30ee61677ddde948142b1
#
_cell.length_a   1.000
_cell.length_b   1.000
_cell.length_c   1.000
_cell.angle_alpha   90.00
_cell.angle_beta   90.00
_cell.angle_gamma   90.00
#
_symmetry.space_group_name_H-M   'P 1'
#
loop_
_entity.id
_entity.type
_entity.pdbx_description
1 polymer ?
#
loop_
_entity_poly.entity_id
_entity_poly.type
_entity_poly.pdbx_seq_one_letter_code
_entity_poly.pdbx_strand_id
1 'polypeptide(L)'
;ASDYGSEGREFESLQARLITAPMGSFFLSRCCSTFLLKWFLTIGEGQRPGVMSDSTASSINNGLSAADPAIAALIEKEQQRQETHLELIASENFASRAVMEAQGSVLTNKYAEGLPSKRYYGGCEHVDAIEELAIERAKELFGAAWANVQPHSGAQANFAVFLALLQPGDTIMGLDLSHGGHLTHGSPVNVSGKWFNVVQYGVDRETQRLDMEAIRQLALEHKPKLIVCGFSAYPRTIDFAAFRSIADEVGAFLLADMAHIAGLVAAGVH
;
A
#
# COMPACT_ATOMS: atom_id res chain seq x y z
N ALA A 1 -28.32 -10.52 14.39
CA ALA A 1 -27.87 -11.77 13.73
C ALA A 1 -28.60 -12.05 12.40
N SER A 2 -29.41 -11.14 11.90
CA SER A 2 -30.25 -11.38 10.70
C SER A 2 -29.92 -10.50 9.49
N ASP A 3 -28.96 -9.56 9.59
CA ASP A 3 -28.63 -8.65 8.46
C ASP A 3 -27.29 -8.92 7.75
N TYR A 4 -26.53 -9.91 8.21
CA TYR A 4 -25.22 -10.25 7.60
C TYR A 4 -25.32 -11.16 6.36
N GLY A 5 -26.52 -11.62 5.99
CA GLY A 5 -26.69 -12.63 4.93
C GLY A 5 -26.69 -12.11 3.49
N SER A 6 -26.87 -10.81 3.25
CA SER A 6 -26.97 -10.25 1.90
C SER A 6 -25.64 -9.66 1.41
N GLU A 7 -24.91 -8.95 2.25
CA GLU A 7 -23.62 -8.34 1.89
C GLU A 7 -22.52 -9.41 1.72
N GLY A 8 -22.52 -10.46 2.54
CA GLY A 8 -21.59 -11.59 2.37
C GLY A 8 -21.76 -12.34 1.06
N ARG A 9 -22.98 -12.45 0.54
CA ARG A 9 -23.27 -13.11 -0.72
C ARG A 9 -22.86 -12.28 -1.94
N GLU A 10 -22.88 -10.96 -1.86
CA GLU A 10 -22.35 -10.11 -2.93
C GLU A 10 -20.82 -10.17 -3.00
N PHE A 11 -20.14 -10.25 -1.87
CA PHE A 11 -18.68 -10.40 -1.81
C PHE A 11 -18.22 -11.78 -2.30
N GLU A 12 -18.90 -12.87 -1.92
CA GLU A 12 -18.67 -14.21 -2.46
C GLU A 12 -18.99 -14.29 -3.96
N SER A 13 -20.01 -13.59 -4.44
CA SER A 13 -20.34 -13.52 -5.86
C SER A 13 -19.31 -12.75 -6.67
N LEU A 14 -18.67 -11.73 -6.08
CA LEU A 14 -17.56 -10.98 -6.70
C LEU A 14 -16.29 -11.84 -6.77
N GLN A 15 -15.97 -12.57 -5.72
CA GLN A 15 -14.87 -13.54 -5.75
C GLN A 15 -15.12 -14.67 -6.74
N ALA A 16 -16.34 -15.22 -6.79
CA ALA A 16 -16.71 -16.25 -7.76
C ALA A 16 -16.65 -15.74 -9.21
N ARG A 17 -17.02 -14.48 -9.46
CA ARG A 17 -16.93 -13.86 -10.80
C ARG A 17 -15.49 -13.58 -11.23
N LEU A 18 -14.59 -13.25 -10.30
CA LEU A 18 -13.17 -13.09 -10.57
C LEU A 18 -12.44 -14.43 -10.80
N ILE A 19 -12.94 -15.53 -10.21
CA ILE A 19 -12.38 -16.89 -10.36
C ILE A 19 -12.89 -17.57 -11.63
N THR A 20 -14.06 -17.24 -12.11
CA THR A 20 -14.68 -17.85 -13.31
C THR A 20 -14.39 -17.14 -14.63
N ALA A 21 -13.65 -16.04 -14.62
CA ALA A 21 -13.14 -15.40 -15.83
C ALA A 21 -12.02 -16.27 -16.46
N PRO A 22 -12.04 -16.54 -17.77
CA PRO A 22 -11.22 -17.62 -18.38
C PRO A 22 -9.70 -17.43 -18.38
N MET A 23 -9.14 -16.41 -17.74
CA MET A 23 -7.69 -16.17 -17.65
C MET A 23 -7.11 -16.09 -16.25
N GLY A 24 -7.93 -16.19 -15.19
CA GLY A 24 -7.46 -16.01 -13.81
C GLY A 24 -7.19 -17.28 -13.00
N SER A 25 -7.75 -18.41 -13.41
CA SER A 25 -7.80 -19.60 -12.55
C SER A 25 -6.54 -20.47 -12.53
N PHE A 26 -5.54 -20.22 -13.37
CA PHE A 26 -4.37 -21.10 -13.47
C PHE A 26 -3.17 -20.69 -12.59
N PHE A 27 -3.11 -19.48 -12.07
CA PHE A 27 -1.91 -19.02 -11.33
C PHE A 27 -2.07 -18.97 -9.80
N LEU A 28 -3.28 -18.80 -9.28
CA LEU A 28 -3.49 -18.68 -7.82
C LEU A 28 -3.68 -20.03 -7.11
N SER A 29 -4.20 -21.06 -7.78
CA SER A 29 -4.42 -22.36 -7.14
C SER A 29 -3.15 -23.21 -6.95
N ARG A 30 -2.10 -22.97 -7.74
CA ARG A 30 -0.85 -23.75 -7.63
C ARG A 30 0.18 -23.19 -6.64
N CYS A 31 0.14 -21.92 -6.32
CA CYS A 31 1.15 -21.34 -5.41
C CYS A 31 0.79 -21.53 -3.95
N CYS A 32 -0.48 -21.41 -3.57
CA CYS A 32 -0.91 -21.53 -2.17
C CYS A 32 -1.07 -23.00 -1.70
N SER A 33 -1.58 -23.89 -2.57
CA SER A 33 -1.80 -25.28 -2.17
C SER A 33 -0.50 -26.12 -2.13
N THR A 34 0.49 -25.79 -2.96
CA THR A 34 1.74 -26.57 -3.00
C THR A 34 2.70 -26.21 -1.83
N PHE A 35 2.62 -24.99 -1.31
CA PHE A 35 3.45 -24.58 -0.16
C PHE A 35 2.88 -25.11 1.16
N LEU A 36 1.56 -25.06 1.34
CA LEU A 36 0.88 -25.64 2.49
C LEU A 36 0.93 -27.17 2.50
N LEU A 37 0.76 -27.84 1.34
CA LEU A 37 0.82 -29.29 1.27
C LEU A 37 2.24 -29.84 1.47
N LYS A 38 3.29 -29.16 1.00
CA LYS A 38 4.68 -29.57 1.26
C LYS A 38 5.06 -29.39 2.75
N TRP A 39 4.50 -28.40 3.43
CA TRP A 39 4.75 -28.20 4.85
C TRP A 39 4.05 -29.28 5.70
N PHE A 40 2.86 -29.74 5.29
CA PHE A 40 2.15 -30.85 5.95
C PHE A 40 2.74 -32.23 5.66
N LEU A 41 3.35 -32.44 4.49
CA LEU A 41 3.92 -33.73 4.10
C LEU A 41 5.36 -33.97 4.59
N THR A 42 6.03 -32.95 5.16
CA THR A 42 7.36 -33.11 5.77
C THR A 42 7.29 -33.43 7.25
N ILE A 43 6.11 -33.47 7.85
CA ILE A 43 5.93 -34.01 9.20
C ILE A 43 5.73 -35.54 9.03
N GLY A 44 6.84 -36.27 9.21
CA GLY A 44 6.85 -37.73 9.11
C GLY A 44 5.76 -38.38 9.93
N GLU A 45 5.19 -39.45 9.37
CA GLU A 45 4.28 -40.36 10.03
C GLU A 45 4.89 -40.80 11.38
N GLY A 46 4.30 -40.37 12.49
CA GLY A 46 4.66 -40.92 13.80
C GLY A 46 4.53 -40.04 15.03
N GLN A 47 4.18 -38.77 14.93
CA GLN A 47 3.93 -37.99 16.15
C GLN A 47 2.48 -37.50 16.22
N ARG A 48 1.71 -38.14 17.11
CA ARG A 48 0.43 -37.58 17.61
C ARG A 48 0.72 -36.18 18.17
N PRO A 49 -0.21 -35.22 18.12
CA PRO A 49 -0.04 -33.95 18.80
C PRO A 49 0.05 -34.20 20.30
N GLY A 50 1.25 -34.50 20.73
CA GLY A 50 1.61 -34.55 22.16
C GLY A 50 1.90 -33.14 22.61
N VAL A 51 1.61 -32.87 23.86
CA VAL A 51 2.02 -31.70 24.63
C VAL A 51 3.41 -31.25 24.13
N MET A 52 3.52 -29.98 23.66
CA MET A 52 4.82 -29.41 23.24
C MET A 52 5.84 -29.69 24.32
N SER A 53 6.96 -30.33 23.96
CA SER A 53 8.04 -30.60 24.91
C SER A 53 8.59 -29.27 25.45
N ASP A 54 9.06 -29.26 26.70
CA ASP A 54 9.67 -28.05 27.31
C ASP A 54 10.76 -27.41 26.45
N SER A 55 11.46 -28.18 25.63
CA SER A 55 12.46 -27.71 24.70
C SER A 55 11.89 -26.88 23.55
N THR A 56 10.69 -27.21 23.08
CA THR A 56 10.01 -26.46 21.99
C THR A 56 9.38 -25.17 22.53
N ALA A 57 8.84 -25.21 23.75
CA ALA A 57 8.34 -24.01 24.43
C ALA A 57 9.46 -23.02 24.77
N SER A 58 10.65 -23.49 25.10
CA SER A 58 11.84 -22.67 25.32
C SER A 58 12.31 -21.95 24.05
N SER A 59 12.19 -22.57 22.86
CA SER A 59 12.65 -21.98 21.61
C SER A 59 11.77 -20.82 21.12
N ILE A 60 10.48 -20.82 21.44
CA ILE A 60 9.54 -19.77 21.06
C ILE A 60 9.83 -18.44 21.79
N ASN A 61 10.40 -18.52 23.00
CA ASN A 61 10.73 -17.36 23.81
C ASN A 61 12.16 -16.85 23.63
N ASN A 62 12.97 -17.51 22.80
CA ASN A 62 14.32 -17.08 22.52
C ASN A 62 14.33 -15.80 21.67
N GLY A 63 15.22 -14.86 21.99
CA GLY A 63 15.49 -13.72 21.13
C GLY A 63 16.10 -14.16 19.80
N LEU A 64 16.05 -13.29 18.79
CA LEU A 64 16.50 -13.59 17.43
C LEU A 64 17.92 -14.14 17.37
N SER A 65 18.86 -13.57 18.11
CA SER A 65 20.27 -14.00 18.12
C SER A 65 20.47 -15.45 18.58
N ALA A 66 19.57 -15.96 19.43
CA ALA A 66 19.60 -17.34 19.88
C ALA A 66 18.80 -18.28 18.97
N ALA A 67 17.71 -17.77 18.38
CA ALA A 67 16.83 -18.56 17.51
C ALA A 67 17.40 -18.69 16.09
N ASP A 68 17.93 -17.60 15.54
CA ASP A 68 18.54 -17.54 14.19
C ASP A 68 19.73 -16.59 14.17
N PRO A 69 20.93 -17.07 14.55
CA PRO A 69 22.14 -16.25 14.55
C PRO A 69 22.54 -15.74 13.16
N ALA A 70 22.15 -16.44 12.09
CA ALA A 70 22.48 -16.02 10.73
C ALA A 70 21.71 -14.76 10.33
N ILE A 71 20.42 -14.72 10.60
CA ILE A 71 19.59 -13.52 10.38
C ILE A 71 20.02 -12.39 11.30
N ALA A 72 20.31 -12.67 12.58
CA ALA A 72 20.79 -11.66 13.52
C ALA A 72 22.06 -10.96 13.02
N ALA A 73 23.05 -11.75 12.54
CA ALA A 73 24.28 -11.21 11.98
C ALA A 73 24.09 -10.39 10.68
N LEU A 74 23.09 -10.72 9.86
CA LEU A 74 22.77 -9.95 8.66
C LEU A 74 22.10 -8.60 9.03
N ILE A 75 21.23 -8.59 10.03
CA ILE A 75 20.63 -7.35 10.54
C ILE A 75 21.68 -6.43 11.12
N GLU A 76 22.64 -6.97 11.89
CA GLU A 76 23.76 -6.19 12.43
C GLU A 76 24.61 -5.56 11.32
N LYS A 77 24.90 -6.30 10.24
CA LYS A 77 25.61 -5.77 9.07
C LYS A 77 24.83 -4.67 8.37
N GLU A 78 23.51 -4.83 8.24
CA GLU A 78 22.66 -3.79 7.64
C GLU A 78 22.60 -2.54 8.53
N GLN A 79 22.51 -2.71 9.85
CA GLN A 79 22.60 -1.58 10.77
C GLN A 79 23.93 -0.84 10.60
N GLN A 80 25.06 -1.57 10.56
CA GLN A 80 26.37 -0.98 10.32
C GLN A 80 26.45 -0.26 8.96
N ARG A 81 25.83 -0.82 7.91
CA ARG A 81 25.75 -0.16 6.62
C ARG A 81 25.02 1.19 6.73
N GLN A 82 23.86 1.22 7.38
CA GLN A 82 23.08 2.45 7.56
C GLN A 82 23.83 3.50 8.40
N GLU A 83 24.61 3.09 9.39
CA GLU A 83 25.41 4.00 10.23
C GLU A 83 26.64 4.58 9.51
N THR A 84 27.19 3.87 8.52
CA THR A 84 28.46 4.24 7.88
C THR A 84 28.32 4.78 6.45
N HIS A 85 27.14 4.71 5.85
CA HIS A 85 26.90 5.15 4.48
C HIS A 85 25.91 6.32 4.46
N LEU A 86 26.08 7.20 3.48
CA LEU A 86 25.09 8.23 3.18
C LEU A 86 24.00 7.64 2.30
N GLU A 87 22.77 7.72 2.78
CA GLU A 87 21.60 7.28 2.00
C GLU A 87 21.13 8.41 1.09
N LEU A 88 21.15 8.18 -0.23
CA LEU A 88 20.76 9.15 -1.24
C LEU A 88 19.48 8.75 -1.99
N ILE A 89 18.82 7.68 -1.58
CA ILE A 89 17.53 7.28 -2.12
C ILE A 89 16.45 8.13 -1.43
N ALA A 90 15.82 9.03 -2.18
CA ALA A 90 14.88 10.02 -1.65
C ALA A 90 13.66 9.41 -0.95
N SER A 91 13.28 8.18 -1.27
CA SER A 91 12.16 7.46 -0.67
C SER A 91 12.50 6.76 0.65
N GLU A 92 13.78 6.66 1.02
CA GLU A 92 14.17 6.04 2.28
C GLU A 92 14.02 7.02 3.46
N ASN A 93 13.57 6.49 4.59
CA ASN A 93 13.38 7.23 5.83
C ASN A 93 13.73 6.34 7.03
N PHE A 94 14.57 6.84 7.91
CA PHE A 94 14.93 6.12 9.13
C PHE A 94 13.77 6.12 10.13
N ALA A 95 13.19 4.93 10.35
CA ALA A 95 12.13 4.75 11.33
C ALA A 95 12.70 4.89 12.76
N SER A 96 11.93 5.53 13.64
CA SER A 96 12.31 5.58 15.05
C SER A 96 12.26 4.19 15.70
N ARG A 97 13.02 4.01 16.77
CA ARG A 97 13.00 2.78 17.56
C ARG A 97 11.60 2.41 18.02
N ALA A 98 10.79 3.39 18.45
CA ALA A 98 9.41 3.17 18.88
C ALA A 98 8.52 2.61 17.77
N VAL A 99 8.69 3.06 16.52
CA VAL A 99 7.96 2.52 15.36
C VAL A 99 8.35 1.06 15.12
N MET A 100 9.66 0.75 15.16
CA MET A 100 10.15 -0.62 14.98
C MET A 100 9.67 -1.56 16.10
N GLU A 101 9.66 -1.11 17.34
CA GLU A 101 9.14 -1.87 18.47
C GLU A 101 7.63 -2.15 18.35
N ALA A 102 6.85 -1.17 17.92
CA ALA A 102 5.42 -1.36 17.68
C ALA A 102 5.14 -2.36 16.55
N GLN A 103 5.89 -2.25 15.44
CA GLN A 103 5.75 -3.15 14.29
C GLN A 103 6.13 -4.59 14.62
N GLY A 104 7.17 -4.80 15.42
CA GLY A 104 7.64 -6.12 15.87
C GLY A 104 6.95 -6.64 17.14
N SER A 105 5.83 -6.07 17.55
CA SER A 105 5.12 -6.44 18.77
C SER A 105 4.23 -7.67 18.58
N VAL A 106 3.58 -8.09 19.66
CA VAL A 106 2.59 -9.19 19.67
C VAL A 106 1.37 -8.94 18.76
N LEU A 107 1.17 -7.72 18.29
CA LEU A 107 0.16 -7.40 17.28
C LEU A 107 0.35 -8.20 15.99
N THR A 108 1.58 -8.60 15.67
CA THR A 108 1.92 -9.47 14.55
C THR A 108 1.17 -10.82 14.59
N ASN A 109 0.79 -11.29 15.77
CA ASN A 109 0.07 -12.56 15.95
C ASN A 109 -1.43 -12.46 15.67
N LYS A 110 -1.98 -11.23 15.59
CA LYS A 110 -3.43 -11.04 15.53
C LYS A 110 -3.94 -10.93 14.11
N TYR A 111 -4.83 -11.84 13.77
CA TYR A 111 -5.59 -11.78 12.54
C TYR A 111 -6.81 -10.87 12.73
N ALA A 112 -6.85 -9.69 12.04
CA ALA A 112 -7.84 -8.64 12.27
C ALA A 112 -8.44 -8.13 10.94
N GLU A 113 -8.93 -9.06 10.13
CA GLU A 113 -9.58 -8.73 8.85
C GLU A 113 -10.87 -7.94 9.09
N GLY A 114 -11.14 -6.96 8.26
CA GLY A 114 -12.25 -6.02 8.37
C GLY A 114 -11.80 -4.65 8.87
N LEU A 115 -12.74 -3.87 9.37
CA LEU A 115 -12.53 -2.51 9.89
C LEU A 115 -12.79 -2.46 11.40
N PRO A 116 -12.34 -1.44 12.13
CA PRO A 116 -12.69 -1.26 13.54
C PRO A 116 -14.18 -1.41 13.77
N SER A 117 -14.55 -2.17 14.80
CA SER A 117 -15.94 -2.52 15.16
C SER A 117 -16.71 -3.34 14.11
N LYS A 118 -16.07 -3.72 12.99
CA LYS A 118 -16.63 -4.55 11.91
C LYS A 118 -15.63 -5.63 11.48
N ARG A 119 -15.11 -6.39 12.44
CA ARG A 119 -14.16 -7.48 12.18
C ARG A 119 -14.88 -8.79 11.88
N TYR A 120 -14.25 -9.63 11.09
CA TYR A 120 -14.72 -10.98 10.82
C TYR A 120 -14.44 -11.95 11.98
N TYR A 121 -13.49 -11.60 12.88
CA TYR A 121 -13.04 -12.47 13.98
C TYR A 121 -13.10 -11.74 15.31
N GLY A 122 -13.27 -12.51 16.41
CA GLY A 122 -13.26 -11.99 17.76
C GLY A 122 -11.87 -11.63 18.29
N GLY A 123 -11.80 -11.00 19.45
CA GLY A 123 -10.55 -10.63 20.15
C GLY A 123 -9.82 -9.48 19.48
N CYS A 124 -10.53 -8.57 18.82
CA CYS A 124 -9.95 -7.42 18.10
C CYS A 124 -10.06 -6.10 18.86
N GLU A 125 -10.56 -6.10 20.08
CA GLU A 125 -10.82 -4.89 20.87
C GLU A 125 -9.60 -3.97 21.01
N HIS A 126 -8.41 -4.53 21.20
CA HIS A 126 -7.17 -3.74 21.31
C HIS A 126 -6.63 -3.30 19.94
N VAL A 127 -6.79 -4.14 18.93
CA VAL A 127 -6.40 -3.78 17.54
C VAL A 127 -7.33 -2.69 17.00
N ASP A 128 -8.62 -2.75 17.31
CA ASP A 128 -9.59 -1.71 16.96
C ASP A 128 -9.17 -0.37 17.57
N ALA A 129 -8.89 -0.35 18.87
CA ALA A 129 -8.45 0.87 19.56
C ALA A 129 -7.14 1.45 18.98
N ILE A 130 -6.19 0.59 18.59
CA ILE A 130 -4.93 1.02 17.95
C ILE A 130 -5.19 1.60 16.57
N GLU A 131 -6.02 0.95 15.76
CA GLU A 131 -6.35 1.44 14.41
C GLU A 131 -7.14 2.74 14.47
N GLU A 132 -8.13 2.85 15.38
CA GLU A 132 -8.89 4.09 15.61
C GLU A 132 -7.96 5.25 16.05
N LEU A 133 -7.02 4.98 16.98
CA LEU A 133 -6.03 5.97 17.38
C LEU A 133 -5.14 6.42 16.21
N ALA A 134 -4.74 5.50 15.33
CA ALA A 134 -3.95 5.84 14.15
C ALA A 134 -4.75 6.67 13.15
N ILE A 135 -6.03 6.35 12.93
CA ILE A 135 -6.95 7.13 12.08
C ILE A 135 -7.10 8.56 12.62
N GLU A 136 -7.38 8.72 13.92
CA GLU A 136 -7.55 10.04 14.52
C GLU A 136 -6.27 10.88 14.42
N ARG A 137 -5.11 10.29 14.69
CA ARG A 137 -3.81 10.99 14.55
C ARG A 137 -3.51 11.38 13.11
N ALA A 138 -3.83 10.52 12.14
CA ALA A 138 -3.66 10.86 10.71
C ALA A 138 -4.58 12.01 10.30
N LYS A 139 -5.84 12.00 10.76
CA LYS A 139 -6.78 13.10 10.52
C LYS A 139 -6.31 14.41 11.13
N GLU A 140 -5.85 14.37 12.38
CA GLU A 140 -5.32 15.54 13.05
C GLU A 140 -4.07 16.10 12.35
N LEU A 141 -3.12 15.22 12.01
CA LEU A 141 -1.85 15.60 11.40
C LEU A 141 -2.01 16.27 10.03
N PHE A 142 -2.96 15.81 9.22
CA PHE A 142 -3.16 16.29 7.85
C PHE A 142 -4.42 17.15 7.68
N GLY A 143 -5.16 17.43 8.74
CA GLY A 143 -6.44 18.15 8.65
C GLY A 143 -7.48 17.40 7.81
N ALA A 144 -7.40 16.09 7.73
CA ALA A 144 -8.23 15.27 6.85
C ALA A 144 -9.59 14.96 7.49
N ALA A 145 -10.66 15.02 6.70
CA ALA A 145 -11.99 14.63 7.17
C ALA A 145 -12.11 13.12 7.42
N TRP A 146 -11.34 12.32 6.68
CA TRP A 146 -11.36 10.86 6.76
C TRP A 146 -9.95 10.29 6.51
N ALA A 147 -9.63 9.16 7.11
CA ALA A 147 -8.37 8.46 6.91
C ALA A 147 -8.56 6.94 6.91
N ASN A 148 -7.75 6.25 6.14
CA ASN A 148 -7.57 4.80 6.18
C ASN A 148 -6.08 4.50 6.38
N VAL A 149 -5.76 3.75 7.43
CA VAL A 149 -4.38 3.45 7.83
C VAL A 149 -3.98 1.99 7.56
N GLN A 150 -4.83 1.22 6.89
CA GLN A 150 -4.59 -0.20 6.63
C GLN A 150 -3.58 -0.49 5.50
N PRO A 151 -3.41 0.33 4.44
CA PRO A 151 -2.44 0.03 3.40
C PRO A 151 -1.02 -0.12 3.96
N HIS A 152 -0.35 -1.20 3.59
CA HIS A 152 1.03 -1.45 4.03
C HIS A 152 2.10 -0.70 3.21
N SER A 153 1.70 -0.05 2.11
CA SER A 153 2.58 0.71 1.21
C SER A 153 1.81 1.77 0.43
N GLY A 154 2.52 2.78 -0.08
CA GLY A 154 1.93 3.77 -0.98
C GLY A 154 1.36 3.13 -2.26
N ALA A 155 2.02 2.09 -2.78
CA ALA A 155 1.51 1.34 -3.93
C ALA A 155 0.16 0.68 -3.65
N GLN A 156 -0.01 0.08 -2.47
CA GLN A 156 -1.29 -0.49 -2.05
C GLN A 156 -2.36 0.59 -1.84
N ALA A 157 -1.98 1.73 -1.25
CA ALA A 157 -2.90 2.86 -1.07
C ALA A 157 -3.41 3.39 -2.42
N ASN A 158 -2.52 3.63 -3.38
CA ASN A 158 -2.90 4.05 -4.72
C ASN A 158 -3.80 3.02 -5.41
N PHE A 159 -3.46 1.73 -5.27
CA PHE A 159 -4.26 0.67 -5.85
C PHE A 159 -5.65 0.55 -5.23
N ALA A 160 -5.79 0.76 -3.93
CA ALA A 160 -7.07 0.81 -3.25
C ALA A 160 -7.95 1.97 -3.78
N VAL A 161 -7.36 3.14 -4.01
CA VAL A 161 -8.05 4.28 -4.64
C VAL A 161 -8.51 3.94 -6.05
N PHE A 162 -7.65 3.31 -6.86
CA PHE A 162 -8.02 2.89 -8.21
C PHE A 162 -9.18 1.91 -8.21
N LEU A 163 -9.13 0.90 -7.34
CA LEU A 163 -10.23 -0.08 -7.21
C LEU A 163 -11.55 0.54 -6.76
N ALA A 164 -11.48 1.56 -5.91
CA ALA A 164 -12.68 2.23 -5.41
C ALA A 164 -13.34 3.15 -6.46
N LEU A 165 -12.55 3.78 -7.33
CA LEU A 165 -13.01 4.86 -8.21
C LEU A 165 -13.07 4.49 -9.69
N LEU A 166 -12.34 3.46 -10.13
CA LEU A 166 -12.08 3.16 -11.53
C LEU A 166 -12.50 1.73 -11.90
N GLN A 167 -12.72 1.53 -13.20
CA GLN A 167 -12.85 0.21 -13.81
C GLN A 167 -11.67 -0.03 -14.77
N PRO A 168 -11.26 -1.27 -15.03
CA PRO A 168 -10.29 -1.57 -16.08
C PRO A 168 -10.71 -0.94 -17.41
N GLY A 169 -9.78 -0.26 -18.08
CA GLY A 169 -10.03 0.47 -19.32
C GLY A 169 -10.42 1.95 -19.12
N ASP A 170 -10.68 2.41 -17.90
CA ASP A 170 -10.83 3.85 -17.63
C ASP A 170 -9.55 4.61 -17.95
N THR A 171 -9.67 5.88 -18.33
CA THR A 171 -8.51 6.73 -18.60
C THR A 171 -8.02 7.39 -17.31
N ILE A 172 -6.73 7.28 -17.04
CA ILE A 172 -6.03 8.00 -15.97
C ILE A 172 -4.96 8.90 -16.57
N MET A 173 -4.64 9.99 -15.88
CA MET A 173 -3.58 10.90 -16.29
C MET A 173 -2.55 11.05 -15.16
N GLY A 174 -1.27 10.92 -15.46
CA GLY A 174 -0.17 10.98 -14.48
C GLY A 174 1.13 11.50 -15.07
N LEU A 175 2.08 11.90 -14.22
CA LEU A 175 3.40 12.33 -14.67
C LEU A 175 4.19 11.14 -15.19
N ASP A 176 4.84 11.33 -16.33
CA ASP A 176 5.75 10.33 -16.91
C ASP A 176 6.84 9.92 -15.92
N LEU A 177 7.14 8.62 -15.85
CA LEU A 177 8.15 8.07 -14.95
C LEU A 177 9.52 8.71 -15.19
N SER A 178 9.89 8.98 -16.46
CA SER A 178 11.17 9.62 -16.83
C SER A 178 11.27 11.07 -16.41
N HIS A 179 10.14 11.71 -16.09
CA HIS A 179 10.05 13.09 -15.62
C HIS A 179 9.84 13.23 -14.11
N GLY A 180 9.92 12.10 -13.38
CA GLY A 180 9.83 12.08 -11.92
C GLY A 180 8.52 11.52 -11.36
N GLY A 181 7.68 10.91 -12.19
CA GLY A 181 6.48 10.18 -11.77
C GLY A 181 6.82 8.93 -10.96
N HIS A 182 5.80 8.23 -10.49
CA HIS A 182 5.94 6.96 -9.80
C HIS A 182 5.43 5.81 -10.68
N LEU A 183 5.92 4.59 -10.44
CA LEU A 183 5.47 3.39 -11.17
C LEU A 183 3.95 3.23 -11.14
N THR A 184 3.30 3.52 -10.01
CA THR A 184 1.84 3.41 -9.85
C THR A 184 1.05 4.51 -10.56
N HIS A 185 1.71 5.48 -11.18
CA HIS A 185 1.05 6.56 -11.93
C HIS A 185 0.86 6.24 -13.42
N GLY A 186 0.77 4.96 -13.76
CA GLY A 186 0.49 4.52 -15.12
C GLY A 186 1.70 3.96 -15.88
N SER A 187 2.79 3.60 -15.21
CA SER A 187 3.93 2.96 -15.88
C SER A 187 3.50 1.63 -16.51
N PRO A 188 3.91 1.32 -17.76
CA PRO A 188 3.53 0.09 -18.47
C PRO A 188 3.90 -1.21 -17.76
N VAL A 189 4.91 -1.18 -16.88
CA VAL A 189 5.33 -2.35 -16.09
C VAL A 189 4.52 -2.53 -14.82
N ASN A 190 3.72 -1.53 -14.44
CA ASN A 190 2.85 -1.54 -13.26
C ASN A 190 1.42 -1.96 -13.61
N VAL A 191 0.66 -2.42 -12.63
CA VAL A 191 -0.77 -2.75 -12.80
C VAL A 191 -1.56 -1.55 -13.32
N SER A 192 -1.25 -0.34 -12.86
CA SER A 192 -1.91 0.89 -13.33
C SER A 192 -1.76 1.10 -14.84
N GLY A 193 -0.59 0.85 -15.40
CA GLY A 193 -0.37 0.93 -16.84
C GLY A 193 -0.90 -0.25 -17.66
N LYS A 194 -1.21 -1.38 -16.99
CA LYS A 194 -1.78 -2.57 -17.65
C LYS A 194 -3.30 -2.57 -17.66
N TRP A 195 -3.93 -1.95 -16.67
CA TRP A 195 -5.38 -1.97 -16.49
C TRP A 195 -6.09 -0.74 -17.02
N PHE A 196 -5.40 0.38 -17.09
CA PHE A 196 -5.98 1.68 -17.46
C PHE A 196 -5.40 2.19 -18.79
N ASN A 197 -6.19 3.02 -19.46
CA ASN A 197 -5.69 3.85 -20.55
C ASN A 197 -4.92 5.03 -19.95
N VAL A 198 -3.62 5.07 -20.16
CA VAL A 198 -2.75 6.06 -19.51
C VAL A 198 -2.42 7.19 -20.44
N VAL A 199 -2.73 8.40 -20.02
CA VAL A 199 -2.27 9.66 -20.61
C VAL A 199 -1.16 10.22 -19.74
N GLN A 200 0.03 10.35 -20.27
CA GLN A 200 1.16 10.89 -19.53
C GLN A 200 1.36 12.37 -19.85
N TYR A 201 1.51 13.19 -18.80
CA TYR A 201 2.04 14.55 -18.94
C TYR A 201 3.51 14.58 -18.50
N GLY A 202 4.21 15.62 -18.89
CA GLY A 202 5.63 15.79 -18.60
C GLY A 202 5.97 17.18 -18.12
N VAL A 203 7.25 17.41 -17.92
CA VAL A 203 7.80 18.74 -17.70
C VAL A 203 8.15 19.38 -19.03
N ASP A 204 8.04 20.69 -19.12
CA ASP A 204 8.52 21.46 -20.25
C ASP A 204 10.04 21.30 -20.41
N ARG A 205 10.50 21.15 -21.62
CA ARG A 205 11.89 20.79 -21.92
C ARG A 205 12.88 21.90 -21.56
N GLU A 206 12.49 23.15 -21.73
CA GLU A 206 13.38 24.30 -21.51
C GLU A 206 13.40 24.72 -20.05
N THR A 207 12.20 24.81 -19.43
CA THR A 207 12.06 25.28 -18.06
C THR A 207 12.19 24.16 -17.02
N GLN A 208 12.04 22.91 -17.43
CA GLN A 208 11.96 21.72 -16.58
C GLN A 208 10.88 21.84 -15.49
N ARG A 209 9.81 22.53 -15.82
CA ARG A 209 8.64 22.73 -14.94
C ARG A 209 7.40 22.13 -15.57
N LEU A 210 6.41 21.86 -14.71
CA LEU A 210 5.07 21.51 -15.17
C LEU A 210 4.45 22.71 -15.86
N ASP A 211 3.96 22.51 -17.08
CA ASP A 211 3.13 23.47 -17.80
C ASP A 211 1.66 23.14 -17.54
N MET A 212 1.05 23.92 -16.65
CA MET A 212 -0.33 23.67 -16.23
C MET A 212 -1.34 23.86 -17.36
N GLU A 213 -1.06 24.74 -18.35
CA GLU A 213 -1.94 24.88 -19.51
C GLU A 213 -1.84 23.68 -20.45
N ALA A 214 -0.63 23.17 -20.71
CA ALA A 214 -0.44 21.94 -21.48
C ALA A 214 -1.13 20.73 -20.79
N ILE A 215 -1.03 20.62 -19.47
CA ILE A 215 -1.71 19.58 -18.67
C ILE A 215 -3.24 19.74 -18.78
N ARG A 216 -3.74 20.96 -18.73
CA ARG A 216 -5.17 21.27 -18.89
C ARG A 216 -5.68 20.84 -20.27
N GLN A 217 -4.93 21.16 -21.34
CA GLN A 217 -5.29 20.76 -22.70
C GLN A 217 -5.34 19.23 -22.87
N LEU A 218 -4.36 18.51 -22.32
CA LEU A 218 -4.38 17.05 -22.29
C LEU A 218 -5.63 16.51 -21.54
N ALA A 219 -5.97 17.11 -20.40
CA ALA A 219 -7.15 16.71 -19.65
C ALA A 219 -8.45 16.95 -20.42
N LEU A 220 -8.58 18.07 -21.11
CA LEU A 220 -9.74 18.37 -21.94
C LEU A 220 -9.89 17.44 -23.15
N GLU A 221 -8.76 17.09 -23.78
CA GLU A 221 -8.73 16.18 -24.93
C GLU A 221 -9.12 14.75 -24.53
N HIS A 222 -8.46 14.24 -23.47
CA HIS A 222 -8.56 12.81 -23.11
C HIS A 222 -9.62 12.51 -22.04
N LYS A 223 -10.14 13.51 -21.36
CA LYS A 223 -11.18 13.41 -20.32
C LYS A 223 -10.91 12.27 -19.34
N PRO A 224 -9.76 12.28 -18.65
CA PRO A 224 -9.42 11.24 -17.70
C PRO A 224 -10.47 11.17 -16.59
N LYS A 225 -10.72 9.98 -16.07
CA LYS A 225 -11.58 9.78 -14.91
C LYS A 225 -10.85 10.10 -13.59
N LEU A 226 -9.51 10.01 -13.60
CA LEU A 226 -8.68 10.33 -12.47
C LEU A 226 -7.37 10.98 -12.95
N ILE A 227 -6.99 12.07 -12.28
CA ILE A 227 -5.70 12.75 -12.46
C ILE A 227 -4.86 12.46 -11.22
N VAL A 228 -3.64 11.95 -11.41
CA VAL A 228 -2.66 11.73 -10.36
C VAL A 228 -1.65 12.87 -10.39
N CYS A 229 -1.49 13.58 -9.28
CA CYS A 229 -0.43 14.58 -9.07
C CYS A 229 0.33 14.23 -7.77
N GLY A 230 1.51 14.85 -7.60
CA GLY A 230 2.46 14.41 -6.59
C GLY A 230 3.43 13.38 -7.18
N PHE A 231 4.70 13.41 -6.78
CA PHE A 231 5.74 12.81 -7.58
C PHE A 231 6.87 12.25 -6.72
N SER A 232 7.66 11.34 -7.30
CA SER A 232 8.81 10.74 -6.62
C SER A 232 10.06 11.61 -6.73
N ALA A 233 10.29 12.24 -7.88
CA ALA A 233 11.56 12.90 -8.17
C ALA A 233 11.43 14.29 -8.82
N TYR A 234 10.29 14.94 -8.74
CA TYR A 234 10.10 16.31 -9.19
C TYR A 234 10.43 17.30 -8.06
N PRO A 235 11.55 18.04 -8.12
CA PRO A 235 12.07 18.82 -7.00
C PRO A 235 11.54 20.26 -6.97
N ARG A 236 10.32 20.49 -7.41
CA ARG A 236 9.69 21.82 -7.46
C ARG A 236 8.38 21.81 -6.67
N THR A 237 7.91 22.97 -6.28
CA THR A 237 6.58 23.14 -5.69
C THR A 237 5.51 22.68 -6.67
N ILE A 238 4.53 21.94 -6.16
CA ILE A 238 3.40 21.43 -6.93
C ILE A 238 2.20 22.35 -6.68
N ASP A 239 1.61 22.86 -7.75
CA ASP A 239 0.39 23.66 -7.66
C ASP A 239 -0.85 22.72 -7.61
N PHE A 240 -1.13 22.21 -6.42
CA PHE A 240 -2.30 21.35 -6.21
C PHE A 240 -3.62 22.06 -6.49
N ALA A 241 -3.70 23.38 -6.31
CA ALA A 241 -4.91 24.15 -6.60
C ALA A 241 -5.18 24.20 -8.10
N ALA A 242 -4.13 24.37 -8.93
CA ALA A 242 -4.27 24.30 -10.37
C ALA A 242 -4.70 22.89 -10.83
N PHE A 243 -4.10 21.82 -10.28
CA PHE A 243 -4.54 20.45 -10.56
C PHE A 243 -6.00 20.22 -10.15
N ARG A 244 -6.44 20.76 -9.00
CA ARG A 244 -7.83 20.64 -8.57
C ARG A 244 -8.79 21.34 -9.57
N SER A 245 -8.41 22.54 -10.02
CA SER A 245 -9.21 23.29 -11.01
C SER A 245 -9.33 22.53 -12.34
N ILE A 246 -8.22 21.93 -12.82
CA ILE A 246 -8.24 21.12 -14.04
C ILE A 246 -9.13 19.89 -13.88
N ALA A 247 -9.00 19.20 -12.75
CA ALA A 247 -9.79 18.00 -12.48
C ALA A 247 -11.30 18.34 -12.39
N ASP A 248 -11.65 19.45 -11.76
CA ASP A 248 -13.05 19.93 -11.68
C ASP A 248 -13.61 20.27 -13.06
N GLU A 249 -12.79 20.91 -13.92
CA GLU A 249 -13.22 21.30 -15.28
C GLU A 249 -13.58 20.08 -16.14
N VAL A 250 -12.86 18.97 -15.99
CA VAL A 250 -13.12 17.74 -16.77
C VAL A 250 -13.96 16.71 -16.03
N GLY A 251 -14.35 16.98 -14.77
CA GLY A 251 -15.13 16.06 -13.94
C GLY A 251 -14.32 14.85 -13.45
N ALA A 252 -13.00 14.99 -13.32
CA ALA A 252 -12.11 13.94 -12.87
C ALA A 252 -11.94 13.91 -11.35
N PHE A 253 -11.66 12.73 -10.80
CA PHE A 253 -11.10 12.64 -9.46
C PHE A 253 -9.65 13.14 -9.46
N LEU A 254 -9.22 13.73 -8.33
CA LEU A 254 -7.83 14.13 -8.13
C LEU A 254 -7.22 13.28 -7.02
N LEU A 255 -6.14 12.56 -7.36
CA LEU A 255 -5.30 11.83 -6.41
C LEU A 255 -3.99 12.59 -6.23
N ALA A 256 -3.78 13.18 -5.06
CA ALA A 256 -2.52 13.81 -4.69
C ALA A 256 -1.65 12.80 -3.94
N ASP A 257 -0.68 12.20 -4.65
CA ASP A 257 0.31 11.30 -4.05
C ASP A 257 1.41 12.13 -3.39
N MET A 258 1.25 12.41 -2.11
CA MET A 258 2.18 13.24 -1.34
C MET A 258 3.23 12.44 -0.57
N ALA A 259 3.44 11.17 -0.90
CA ALA A 259 4.31 10.28 -0.13
C ALA A 259 5.70 10.87 0.13
N HIS A 260 6.33 11.51 -0.87
CA HIS A 260 7.66 12.10 -0.73
C HIS A 260 7.69 13.46 -0.02
N ILE A 261 6.57 14.16 0.05
CA ILE A 261 6.46 15.49 0.66
C ILE A 261 5.55 15.53 1.88
N ALA A 262 5.11 14.37 2.37
CA ALA A 262 4.14 14.27 3.47
C ALA A 262 4.59 15.02 4.73
N GLY A 263 5.88 14.99 5.06
CA GLY A 263 6.45 15.76 6.17
C GLY A 263 6.33 17.27 5.98
N LEU A 264 6.53 17.77 4.77
CA LEU A 264 6.39 19.20 4.43
C LEU A 264 4.92 19.62 4.47
N VAL A 265 4.00 18.76 4.02
CA VAL A 265 2.56 18.99 4.10
C VAL A 265 2.10 19.04 5.55
N ALA A 266 2.51 18.08 6.37
CA ALA A 266 2.19 18.04 7.80
C ALA A 266 2.73 19.27 8.56
N ALA A 267 3.87 19.82 8.13
CA ALA A 267 4.47 21.02 8.70
C ALA A 267 3.89 22.34 8.14
N GLY A 268 2.98 22.29 7.19
CA GLY A 268 2.40 23.46 6.53
C GLY A 268 3.38 24.24 5.65
N VAL A 269 4.44 23.60 5.20
CA VAL A 269 5.48 24.21 4.34
C VAL A 269 5.11 24.04 2.86
N HIS A 270 4.28 23.06 2.57
CA HIS A 270 3.80 22.79 1.21
C HIS A 270 2.29 22.67 1.19
#